data_256a9ec8e5b959229efd1437be68c630
#
_entry.id   256a9ec8e5b959229efd1437be68c630
#
_cell.length_a   1.000
_cell.length_b   1.000
_cell.length_c   1.000
_cell.angle_alpha   90.00
_cell.angle_beta   90.00
_cell.angle_gamma   90.00
#
_symmetry.space_group_name_H-M   'P 1'
#
loop_
_entity.id
_entity.type
_entity.pdbx_description
1 polymer ?
#
loop_
_entity_poly.entity_id
_entity_poly.type
_entity_poly.pdbx_seq_one_letter_code
_entity_poly.pdbx_strand_id
1 'polypeptide(L)'
;MDCYTTWCGPCKMMSNQVFKQKFIGDFFNQNLVSLKMDMEKGEGIDLQKKFDVNAFPTMFLLNGDGNIIYKILGGRDPRAFMEAIQRGMKQNIPYYILKGKYEAGDRSVELMADYFQTMSDAGELKNVDGEVKFYLATLKVPESYSVSAWTLYDNFVNHVSDAEFKFLVNNRKEFAKQVGDSAVDKKIERVIFPVVIDYLKGAVSKESMDQVWKLVNSAQFSPEYSLTLLHKIISMYDKKEYDKMLDFYEKTVTSNQDAKVRLNLDVILHRLVKNSSSEQKARAIAYAKKSMENAKPGAQGSYKALIEALSE
;
A
#
# COMPACT_ATOMS: atom_id res chain seq x y z
N MET A 1 -4.54 24.39 5.94
CA MET A 1 -4.57 24.85 7.37
C MET A 1 -4.35 23.65 8.27
N ASP A 2 -3.36 23.74 9.20
CA ASP A 2 -3.04 22.71 10.21
C ASP A 2 -3.66 23.17 11.56
N CYS A 3 -4.67 22.44 12.02
CA CYS A 3 -5.37 22.68 13.28
C CYS A 3 -4.73 21.82 14.38
N TYR A 4 -4.09 22.45 15.35
CA TYR A 4 -3.37 21.77 16.43
C TYR A 4 -3.69 22.32 17.80
N THR A 5 -3.22 21.62 18.84
CA THR A 5 -3.12 22.10 20.22
C THR A 5 -1.72 21.88 20.78
N THR A 6 -1.33 22.62 21.80
CA THR A 6 0.03 22.56 22.36
C THR A 6 0.34 21.25 23.09
N TRP A 7 -0.66 20.55 23.59
CA TRP A 7 -0.51 19.26 24.28
C TRP A 7 -0.56 18.04 23.34
N CYS A 8 -0.97 18.21 22.09
CA CYS A 8 -1.19 17.13 21.12
C CYS A 8 0.13 16.46 20.71
N GLY A 9 0.36 15.23 21.11
CA GLY A 9 1.54 14.43 20.77
C GLY A 9 1.71 14.20 19.25
N PRO A 10 0.67 13.69 18.54
CA PRO A 10 0.74 13.52 17.08
C PRO A 10 0.99 14.83 16.32
N CYS A 11 0.48 15.98 16.81
CA CYS A 11 0.75 17.28 16.20
C CYS A 11 2.24 17.66 16.30
N LYS A 12 2.87 17.36 17.45
CA LYS A 12 4.32 17.56 17.64
C LYS A 12 5.13 16.67 16.71
N MET A 13 4.71 15.42 16.52
CA MET A 13 5.32 14.50 15.55
C MET A 13 5.23 15.07 14.13
N MET A 14 4.04 15.51 13.69
CA MET A 14 3.86 16.14 12.38
C MET A 14 4.79 17.35 12.21
N SER A 15 4.84 18.25 13.20
CA SER A 15 5.69 19.46 13.15
C SER A 15 7.18 19.15 13.12
N ASN A 16 7.63 18.13 13.87
CA ASN A 16 9.06 17.86 14.06
C ASN A 16 9.65 16.88 13.06
N GLN A 17 8.86 15.94 12.54
CA GLN A 17 9.35 14.85 11.70
C GLN A 17 8.79 14.90 10.27
N VAL A 18 7.55 15.37 10.08
CA VAL A 18 6.89 15.36 8.77
C VAL A 18 7.09 16.69 8.04
N PHE A 19 6.67 17.80 8.63
CA PHE A 19 6.74 19.11 7.96
C PHE A 19 8.16 19.61 7.71
N LYS A 20 9.17 19.08 8.43
CA LYS A 20 10.59 19.38 8.22
C LYS A 20 11.23 18.61 7.06
N GLN A 21 10.53 17.66 6.44
CA GLN A 21 11.06 16.97 5.29
C GLN A 21 11.19 17.92 4.09
N LYS A 22 12.38 17.98 3.50
CA LYS A 22 12.67 18.91 2.39
C LYS A 22 11.67 18.80 1.25
N PHE A 23 11.32 17.58 0.83
CA PHE A 23 10.39 17.37 -0.28
C PHE A 23 8.96 17.86 0.03
N ILE A 24 8.54 17.83 1.31
CA ILE A 24 7.25 18.38 1.76
C ILE A 24 7.31 19.90 1.72
N GLY A 25 8.37 20.50 2.31
CA GLY A 25 8.54 21.94 2.31
C GLY A 25 8.60 22.53 0.89
N ASP A 26 9.37 21.91 0.00
CA ASP A 26 9.48 22.33 -1.40
C ASP A 26 8.12 22.30 -2.10
N PHE A 27 7.36 21.22 -1.92
CA PHE A 27 6.03 21.06 -2.51
C PHE A 27 5.04 22.09 -1.98
N PHE A 28 4.98 22.28 -0.66
CA PHE A 28 4.05 23.22 -0.03
C PHE A 28 4.35 24.66 -0.41
N ASN A 29 5.60 25.06 -0.39
CA ASN A 29 6.01 26.43 -0.75
C ASN A 29 5.70 26.80 -2.20
N GLN A 30 5.67 25.82 -3.11
CA GLN A 30 5.34 26.03 -4.52
C GLN A 30 3.84 26.01 -4.82
N ASN A 31 3.06 25.29 -4.02
CA ASN A 31 1.68 24.95 -4.40
C ASN A 31 0.60 25.45 -3.41
N LEU A 32 0.98 25.78 -2.17
CA LEU A 32 0.02 26.04 -1.10
C LEU A 32 0.43 27.23 -0.24
N VAL A 33 -0.55 27.94 0.28
CA VAL A 33 -0.37 28.86 1.43
C VAL A 33 -0.60 28.06 2.71
N SER A 34 0.43 27.96 3.54
CA SER A 34 0.39 27.16 4.77
C SER A 34 0.00 28.01 5.97
N LEU A 35 -1.04 27.60 6.68
CA LEU A 35 -1.51 28.22 7.91
C LEU A 35 -1.50 27.20 9.03
N LYS A 36 -0.92 27.56 10.20
CA LYS A 36 -0.90 26.73 11.39
C LYS A 36 -1.60 27.44 12.54
N MET A 37 -2.67 26.83 13.07
CA MET A 37 -3.57 27.46 14.02
C MET A 37 -3.67 26.65 15.31
N ASP A 38 -3.40 27.30 16.45
CA ASP A 38 -3.68 26.74 17.78
C ASP A 38 -5.17 26.89 18.06
N MET A 39 -5.89 25.77 18.07
CA MET A 39 -7.35 25.76 18.22
C MET A 39 -7.84 26.16 19.61
N GLU A 40 -6.94 26.31 20.57
CA GLU A 40 -7.27 26.75 21.94
C GLU A 40 -6.90 28.21 22.20
N LYS A 41 -6.40 28.96 21.20
CA LYS A 41 -5.93 30.34 21.36
C LYS A 41 -6.36 31.27 20.24
N GLY A 42 -6.66 32.51 20.60
CA GLY A 42 -6.95 33.59 19.65
C GLY A 42 -8.06 33.21 18.67
N GLU A 43 -7.85 33.51 17.41
CA GLU A 43 -8.77 33.19 16.30
C GLU A 43 -9.02 31.69 16.13
N GLY A 44 -8.10 30.83 16.62
CA GLY A 44 -8.25 29.37 16.53
C GLY A 44 -9.50 28.85 17.22
N ILE A 45 -9.95 29.49 18.30
CA ILE A 45 -11.17 29.10 19.04
C ILE A 45 -12.41 29.22 18.13
N ASP A 46 -12.52 30.30 17.37
CA ASP A 46 -13.63 30.51 16.43
C ASP A 46 -13.52 29.62 15.21
N LEU A 47 -12.31 29.39 14.71
CA LEU A 47 -12.06 28.48 13.61
C LEU A 47 -12.34 27.03 13.98
N GLN A 48 -12.05 26.63 15.23
CA GLN A 48 -12.40 25.31 15.74
C GLN A 48 -13.90 25.04 15.65
N LYS A 49 -14.71 26.00 16.08
CA LYS A 49 -16.18 25.93 15.97
C LYS A 49 -16.66 25.95 14.54
N LYS A 50 -16.13 26.90 13.72
CA LYS A 50 -16.51 27.06 12.32
C LYS A 50 -16.29 25.81 11.49
N PHE A 51 -15.17 25.10 11.71
CA PHE A 51 -14.78 23.91 10.93
C PHE A 51 -15.09 22.59 11.65
N ASP A 52 -15.77 22.64 12.82
CA ASP A 52 -16.12 21.46 13.66
C ASP A 52 -14.90 20.57 13.92
N VAL A 53 -13.82 21.16 14.47
CA VAL A 53 -12.58 20.44 14.75
C VAL A 53 -12.65 19.80 16.12
N ASN A 54 -12.88 18.49 16.16
CA ASN A 54 -13.09 17.72 17.38
C ASN A 54 -11.93 16.78 17.76
N ALA A 55 -10.90 16.70 16.91
CA ALA A 55 -9.69 15.87 17.13
C ALA A 55 -8.45 16.49 16.47
N PHE A 56 -7.25 16.14 16.96
CA PHE A 56 -5.99 16.76 16.56
C PHE A 56 -4.91 15.73 16.20
N PRO A 57 -4.07 16.02 15.19
CA PRO A 57 -4.19 17.12 14.23
C PRO A 57 -5.35 16.91 13.26
N THR A 58 -6.02 17.99 12.86
CA THR A 58 -6.91 18.02 11.70
C THR A 58 -6.33 19.00 10.68
N MET A 59 -6.16 18.57 9.46
CA MET A 59 -5.66 19.41 8.38
C MET A 59 -6.71 19.59 7.30
N PHE A 60 -6.86 20.82 6.83
CA PHE A 60 -7.79 21.18 5.76
C PHE A 60 -7.04 21.73 4.56
N LEU A 61 -7.41 21.27 3.36
CA LEU A 61 -7.23 22.04 2.15
C LEU A 61 -8.48 22.91 1.97
N LEU A 62 -8.27 24.22 1.83
CA LEU A 62 -9.33 25.21 1.65
C LEU A 62 -9.16 25.85 0.28
N ASN A 63 -10.27 26.22 -0.36
CA ASN A 63 -10.24 27.11 -1.53
C ASN A 63 -10.12 28.59 -1.12
N GLY A 64 -10.05 29.51 -2.09
CA GLY A 64 -9.96 30.95 -1.85
C GLY A 64 -11.15 31.55 -1.09
N ASP A 65 -12.30 30.89 -1.12
CA ASP A 65 -13.51 31.30 -0.41
C ASP A 65 -13.59 30.73 1.02
N GLY A 66 -12.59 29.92 1.43
CA GLY A 66 -12.53 29.27 2.74
C GLY A 66 -13.40 28.01 2.87
N ASN A 67 -13.87 27.44 1.77
CA ASN A 67 -14.59 26.17 1.79
C ASN A 67 -13.61 24.98 1.87
N ILE A 68 -13.99 23.93 2.60
CA ILE A 68 -13.18 22.71 2.74
C ILE A 68 -13.20 21.93 1.42
N ILE A 69 -12.05 21.85 0.75
CA ILE A 69 -11.85 20.97 -0.40
C ILE A 69 -11.56 19.55 0.07
N TYR A 70 -10.69 19.42 1.08
CA TYR A 70 -10.28 18.13 1.63
C TYR A 70 -9.99 18.23 3.12
N LYS A 71 -10.25 17.14 3.87
CA LYS A 71 -10.00 17.03 5.30
C LYS A 71 -9.12 15.80 5.56
N ILE A 72 -8.10 15.96 6.40
CA ILE A 72 -7.20 14.89 6.83
C ILE A 72 -7.18 14.89 8.34
N LEU A 73 -7.61 13.77 8.94
CA LEU A 73 -7.57 13.58 10.38
C LEU A 73 -6.37 12.72 10.78
N GLY A 74 -5.71 13.12 11.83
CA GLY A 74 -4.64 12.37 12.49
C GLY A 74 -3.25 12.60 11.89
N GLY A 75 -2.23 12.17 12.65
CA GLY A 75 -0.84 12.20 12.22
C GLY A 75 -0.53 11.07 11.23
N ARG A 76 0.36 11.35 10.28
CA ARG A 76 0.79 10.42 9.24
C ARG A 76 2.30 10.46 9.07
N ASP A 77 2.90 9.40 8.55
CA ASP A 77 4.28 9.44 8.08
C ASP A 77 4.41 10.39 6.86
N PRO A 78 5.64 10.83 6.52
CA PRO A 78 5.84 11.83 5.47
C PRO A 78 5.28 11.45 4.11
N ARG A 79 5.35 10.16 3.73
CA ARG A 79 4.87 9.68 2.43
C ARG A 79 3.34 9.65 2.41
N ALA A 80 2.72 9.02 3.40
CA ALA A 80 1.26 8.93 3.51
C ALA A 80 0.61 10.32 3.61
N PHE A 81 1.28 11.27 4.30
CA PHE A 81 0.83 12.66 4.35
C PHE A 81 0.84 13.32 2.98
N MET A 82 1.94 13.21 2.24
CA MET A 82 2.05 13.80 0.91
C MET A 82 1.04 13.19 -0.08
N GLU A 83 0.83 11.87 -0.01
CA GLU A 83 -0.18 11.20 -0.83
C GLU A 83 -1.59 11.72 -0.54
N ALA A 84 -1.96 11.93 0.73
CA ALA A 84 -3.26 12.49 1.10
C ALA A 84 -3.43 13.93 0.60
N ILE A 85 -2.41 14.79 0.72
CA ILE A 85 -2.41 16.15 0.17
C ILE A 85 -2.59 16.13 -1.35
N GLN A 86 -1.84 15.30 -2.05
CA GLN A 86 -1.93 15.19 -3.51
C GLN A 86 -3.30 14.65 -3.97
N ARG A 87 -3.91 13.72 -3.23
CA ARG A 87 -5.30 13.30 -3.49
C ARG A 87 -6.26 14.47 -3.37
N GLY A 88 -6.20 15.20 -2.25
CA GLY A 88 -7.06 16.35 -2.02
C GLY A 88 -6.92 17.44 -3.06
N MET A 89 -5.70 17.69 -3.58
CA MET A 89 -5.46 18.67 -4.64
C MET A 89 -5.96 18.20 -6.01
N LYS A 90 -6.02 16.90 -6.27
CA LYS A 90 -6.50 16.30 -7.53
C LYS A 90 -7.99 15.98 -7.51
N GLN A 91 -8.63 16.11 -6.37
CA GLN A 91 -10.02 15.73 -6.21
C GLN A 91 -10.93 16.64 -7.04
N ASN A 92 -11.76 16.02 -7.88
CA ASN A 92 -12.68 16.74 -8.77
C ASN A 92 -13.90 17.29 -8.01
N ILE A 93 -14.33 16.58 -6.95
CA ILE A 93 -15.52 16.92 -6.18
C ILE A 93 -15.10 17.29 -4.76
N PRO A 94 -15.22 18.55 -4.32
CA PRO A 94 -14.88 18.97 -2.96
C PRO A 94 -15.61 18.17 -1.87
N TYR A 95 -14.96 17.98 -0.73
CA TYR A 95 -15.47 17.25 0.43
C TYR A 95 -16.93 17.57 0.79
N TYR A 96 -17.29 18.86 0.85
CA TYR A 96 -18.65 19.26 1.22
C TYR A 96 -19.70 18.90 0.17
N ILE A 97 -19.32 18.86 -1.11
CA ILE A 97 -20.20 18.44 -2.22
C ILE A 97 -20.37 16.92 -2.23
N LEU A 98 -19.29 16.15 -2.00
CA LEU A 98 -19.34 14.69 -1.91
C LEU A 98 -20.32 14.24 -0.84
N LYS A 99 -20.24 14.86 0.34
CA LYS A 99 -21.12 14.54 1.47
C LYS A 99 -22.58 14.83 1.14
N GLY A 100 -22.87 16.00 0.57
CA GLY A 100 -24.22 16.36 0.17
C GLY A 100 -24.81 15.43 -0.91
N LYS A 101 -24.01 15.03 -1.92
CA LYS A 101 -24.47 14.06 -2.94
C LYS A 101 -24.75 12.67 -2.34
N TYR A 102 -23.88 12.21 -1.45
CA TYR A 102 -24.08 10.94 -0.74
C TYR A 102 -25.37 10.98 0.10
N GLU A 103 -25.61 12.06 0.86
CA GLU A 103 -26.83 12.26 1.66
C GLU A 103 -28.08 12.35 0.78
N ALA A 104 -27.96 12.90 -0.42
CA ALA A 104 -29.05 12.94 -1.43
C ALA A 104 -29.31 11.57 -2.10
N GLY A 105 -28.54 10.52 -1.76
CA GLY A 105 -28.76 9.15 -2.26
C GLY A 105 -27.98 8.77 -3.51
N ASP A 106 -27.07 9.63 -4.02
CA ASP A 106 -26.18 9.25 -5.13
C ASP A 106 -25.23 8.12 -4.67
N ARG A 107 -25.22 7.02 -5.43
CA ARG A 107 -24.40 5.83 -5.20
C ARG A 107 -23.67 5.39 -6.47
N SER A 108 -23.48 6.32 -7.43
CA SER A 108 -22.68 6.04 -8.62
C SER A 108 -21.25 5.63 -8.23
N VAL A 109 -20.63 4.73 -8.98
CA VAL A 109 -19.31 4.19 -8.64
C VAL A 109 -18.24 5.28 -8.63
N GLU A 110 -18.37 6.30 -9.46
CA GLU A 110 -17.50 7.48 -9.51
C GLU A 110 -17.58 8.27 -8.20
N LEU A 111 -18.80 8.56 -7.73
CA LEU A 111 -19.00 9.25 -6.46
C LEU A 111 -18.46 8.41 -5.29
N MET A 112 -18.80 7.12 -5.25
CA MET A 112 -18.44 6.24 -4.13
C MET A 112 -16.92 6.02 -4.03
N ALA A 113 -16.20 5.99 -5.16
CA ALA A 113 -14.73 5.92 -5.15
C ALA A 113 -14.09 7.13 -4.43
N ASP A 114 -14.53 8.33 -4.77
CA ASP A 114 -14.06 9.56 -4.12
C ASP A 114 -14.58 9.66 -2.67
N TYR A 115 -15.84 9.30 -2.43
CA TYR A 115 -16.48 9.37 -1.12
C TYR A 115 -15.75 8.53 -0.07
N PHE A 116 -15.55 7.23 -0.33
CA PHE A 116 -14.92 6.35 0.65
C PHE A 116 -13.48 6.79 0.97
N GLN A 117 -12.71 7.20 -0.03
CA GLN A 117 -11.35 7.66 0.21
C GLN A 117 -11.34 8.98 1.01
N THR A 118 -12.20 9.92 0.63
CA THR A 118 -12.27 11.23 1.29
C THR A 118 -12.76 11.11 2.73
N MET A 119 -13.79 10.30 2.98
CA MET A 119 -14.34 10.09 4.31
C MET A 119 -13.39 9.28 5.20
N SER A 120 -12.63 8.34 4.62
CA SER A 120 -11.55 7.64 5.30
C SER A 120 -10.44 8.59 5.76
N ASP A 121 -9.95 9.45 4.87
CA ASP A 121 -8.92 10.45 5.20
C ASP A 121 -9.42 11.46 6.22
N ALA A 122 -10.71 11.80 6.17
CA ALA A 122 -11.38 12.69 7.13
C ALA A 122 -11.66 12.06 8.50
N GLY A 123 -11.49 10.72 8.62
CA GLY A 123 -11.79 9.98 9.85
C GLY A 123 -13.30 9.88 10.16
N GLU A 124 -14.15 9.98 9.13
CA GLU A 124 -15.61 9.98 9.30
C GLU A 124 -16.23 8.59 9.14
N LEU A 125 -15.47 7.61 8.63
CA LEU A 125 -15.89 6.21 8.54
C LEU A 125 -15.13 5.36 9.56
N LYS A 126 -15.86 4.64 10.42
CA LYS A 126 -15.26 3.75 11.44
C LYS A 126 -14.80 2.41 10.87
N ASN A 127 -15.48 1.90 9.85
CA ASN A 127 -15.21 0.62 9.21
C ASN A 127 -15.24 0.78 7.68
N VAL A 128 -14.36 1.63 7.17
CA VAL A 128 -14.31 1.93 5.72
C VAL A 128 -14.13 0.67 4.87
N ASP A 129 -13.26 -0.25 5.28
CA ASP A 129 -13.00 -1.48 4.53
C ASP A 129 -14.24 -2.36 4.40
N GLY A 130 -15.01 -2.51 5.49
CA GLY A 130 -16.27 -3.25 5.48
C GLY A 130 -17.33 -2.59 4.62
N GLU A 131 -17.46 -1.26 4.70
CA GLU A 131 -18.43 -0.51 3.90
C GLU A 131 -18.10 -0.56 2.41
N VAL A 132 -16.82 -0.43 2.06
CA VAL A 132 -16.35 -0.56 0.66
C VAL A 132 -16.61 -1.95 0.11
N LYS A 133 -16.30 -3.02 0.86
CA LYS A 133 -16.55 -4.41 0.44
C LYS A 133 -18.03 -4.65 0.24
N PHE A 134 -18.87 -4.20 1.16
CA PHE A 134 -20.32 -4.28 1.00
C PHE A 134 -20.79 -3.57 -0.27
N TYR A 135 -20.28 -2.35 -0.54
CA TYR A 135 -20.63 -1.62 -1.76
C TYR A 135 -20.15 -2.36 -3.03
N LEU A 136 -18.89 -2.81 -3.07
CA LEU A 136 -18.34 -3.56 -4.20
C LEU A 136 -19.16 -4.81 -4.53
N ALA A 137 -19.67 -5.50 -3.51
CA ALA A 137 -20.54 -6.67 -3.68
C ALA A 137 -21.90 -6.33 -4.34
N THR A 138 -22.33 -5.07 -4.34
CA THR A 138 -23.57 -4.63 -5.01
C THR A 138 -23.38 -4.30 -6.49
N LEU A 139 -22.14 -4.07 -6.94
CA LEU A 139 -21.83 -3.68 -8.30
C LEU A 139 -22.08 -4.82 -9.29
N LYS A 140 -22.63 -4.48 -10.44
CA LYS A 140 -22.84 -5.42 -11.55
C LYS A 140 -21.73 -5.28 -12.59
N VAL A 141 -21.48 -6.34 -13.35
CA VAL A 141 -20.66 -6.30 -14.54
C VAL A 141 -21.38 -5.48 -15.64
N PRO A 142 -20.71 -4.55 -16.36
CA PRO A 142 -19.25 -4.25 -16.37
C PRO A 142 -18.79 -3.21 -15.35
N GLU A 143 -19.67 -2.62 -14.57
CA GLU A 143 -19.39 -1.52 -13.63
C GLU A 143 -18.31 -1.91 -12.60
N SER A 144 -18.32 -3.19 -12.15
CA SER A 144 -17.32 -3.76 -11.24
C SER A 144 -15.88 -3.67 -11.77
N TYR A 145 -15.69 -3.52 -13.07
CA TYR A 145 -14.36 -3.42 -13.71
C TYR A 145 -13.95 -1.98 -14.03
N SER A 146 -14.81 -0.99 -13.78
CA SER A 146 -14.52 0.40 -14.09
C SER A 146 -13.26 0.90 -13.36
N VAL A 147 -12.66 1.98 -13.88
CA VAL A 147 -11.51 2.64 -13.24
C VAL A 147 -11.87 3.12 -11.83
N SER A 148 -13.10 3.59 -11.63
CA SER A 148 -13.59 4.04 -10.32
C SER A 148 -13.72 2.87 -9.33
N ALA A 149 -14.29 1.73 -9.77
CA ALA A 149 -14.32 0.51 -8.96
C ALA A 149 -12.90 0.02 -8.65
N TRP A 150 -11.98 0.04 -9.63
CA TRP A 150 -10.57 -0.29 -9.40
C TRP A 150 -9.95 0.53 -8.26
N THR A 151 -10.24 1.82 -8.15
CA THR A 151 -9.75 2.66 -7.06
C THR A 151 -10.14 2.09 -5.69
N LEU A 152 -11.36 1.56 -5.56
CA LEU A 152 -11.82 0.89 -4.34
C LEU A 152 -11.09 -0.43 -4.08
N TYR A 153 -10.92 -1.27 -5.10
CA TYR A 153 -10.13 -2.49 -4.98
C TYR A 153 -8.69 -2.20 -4.56
N ASP A 154 -8.04 -1.22 -5.20
CA ASP A 154 -6.63 -0.90 -4.94
C ASP A 154 -6.40 -0.36 -3.53
N ASN A 155 -7.29 0.48 -3.02
CA ASN A 155 -7.12 1.12 -1.73
C ASN A 155 -7.63 0.28 -0.54
N PHE A 156 -8.74 -0.46 -0.69
CA PHE A 156 -9.46 -1.03 0.44
C PHE A 156 -9.54 -2.57 0.47
N VAL A 157 -9.24 -3.26 -0.63
CA VAL A 157 -9.26 -4.73 -0.66
C VAL A 157 -7.85 -5.27 -0.42
N ASN A 158 -7.48 -5.49 0.85
CA ASN A 158 -6.09 -5.75 1.26
C ASN A 158 -5.86 -7.14 1.89
N HIS A 159 -6.89 -7.99 1.97
CA HIS A 159 -6.76 -9.31 2.57
C HIS A 159 -7.05 -10.43 1.56
N VAL A 160 -6.22 -11.47 1.58
CA VAL A 160 -6.34 -12.63 0.68
C VAL A 160 -7.65 -13.42 0.90
N SER A 161 -8.21 -13.32 2.10
CA SER A 161 -9.49 -13.97 2.46
C SER A 161 -10.72 -13.26 1.89
N ASP A 162 -10.60 -11.99 1.49
CA ASP A 162 -11.70 -11.18 0.99
C ASP A 162 -12.30 -11.80 -0.30
N ALA A 163 -13.62 -11.84 -0.38
CA ALA A 163 -14.32 -12.30 -1.59
C ALA A 163 -13.98 -11.40 -2.79
N GLU A 164 -13.87 -10.08 -2.53
CA GLU A 164 -13.53 -9.06 -3.50
C GLU A 164 -12.10 -9.25 -4.03
N PHE A 165 -11.14 -9.67 -3.18
CA PHE A 165 -9.80 -10.00 -3.63
C PHE A 165 -9.79 -11.23 -4.55
N LYS A 166 -10.54 -12.28 -4.19
CA LYS A 166 -10.69 -13.46 -5.03
C LYS A 166 -11.35 -13.12 -6.37
N PHE A 167 -12.35 -12.23 -6.35
CA PHE A 167 -12.98 -11.72 -7.57
C PHE A 167 -11.98 -10.98 -8.44
N LEU A 168 -11.16 -10.08 -7.87
CA LEU A 168 -10.10 -9.37 -8.58
C LEU A 168 -9.12 -10.33 -9.26
N VAL A 169 -8.60 -11.33 -8.53
CA VAL A 169 -7.63 -12.29 -9.06
C VAL A 169 -8.23 -13.13 -10.19
N ASN A 170 -9.44 -13.64 -10.01
CA ASN A 170 -10.14 -14.46 -11.02
C ASN A 170 -10.53 -13.66 -12.28
N ASN A 171 -10.69 -12.35 -12.17
CA ASN A 171 -11.05 -11.45 -13.27
C ASN A 171 -9.88 -10.50 -13.65
N ARG A 172 -8.65 -10.89 -13.33
CA ARG A 172 -7.44 -10.08 -13.55
C ARG A 172 -7.40 -9.42 -14.92
N LYS A 173 -7.72 -10.17 -15.98
CA LYS A 173 -7.67 -9.68 -17.37
C LYS A 173 -8.70 -8.57 -17.65
N GLU A 174 -9.87 -8.64 -17.02
CA GLU A 174 -10.90 -7.61 -17.21
C GLU A 174 -10.50 -6.29 -16.54
N PHE A 175 -9.95 -6.36 -15.33
CA PHE A 175 -9.35 -5.19 -14.69
C PHE A 175 -8.16 -4.64 -15.48
N ALA A 176 -7.30 -5.51 -16.00
CA ALA A 176 -6.13 -5.09 -16.78
C ALA A 176 -6.47 -4.33 -18.06
N LYS A 177 -7.62 -4.62 -18.70
CA LYS A 177 -8.13 -3.84 -19.84
C LYS A 177 -8.38 -2.38 -19.48
N GLN A 178 -8.72 -2.08 -18.23
CA GLN A 178 -9.06 -0.72 -17.77
C GLN A 178 -7.84 0.03 -17.24
N VAL A 179 -6.96 -0.64 -16.49
CA VAL A 179 -5.90 0.02 -15.73
C VAL A 179 -4.49 -0.49 -16.06
N GLY A 180 -4.39 -1.48 -16.96
CA GLY A 180 -3.14 -2.11 -17.37
C GLY A 180 -2.70 -3.25 -16.46
N ASP A 181 -2.03 -4.26 -17.06
CA ASP A 181 -1.54 -5.45 -16.34
C ASP A 181 -0.67 -5.09 -15.13
N SER A 182 0.24 -4.14 -15.30
CA SER A 182 1.18 -3.75 -14.23
C SER A 182 0.50 -3.24 -12.97
N ALA A 183 -0.63 -2.53 -13.08
CA ALA A 183 -1.35 -2.02 -11.92
C ALA A 183 -2.02 -3.17 -11.15
N VAL A 184 -2.72 -4.04 -11.88
CA VAL A 184 -3.44 -5.18 -11.31
C VAL A 184 -2.47 -6.17 -10.66
N ASP A 185 -1.38 -6.49 -11.36
CA ASP A 185 -0.38 -7.44 -10.89
C ASP A 185 0.32 -6.97 -9.61
N LYS A 186 0.72 -5.68 -9.56
CA LYS A 186 1.30 -5.09 -8.36
C LYS A 186 0.33 -5.08 -7.17
N LYS A 187 -0.97 -4.89 -7.42
CA LYS A 187 -1.98 -4.99 -6.36
C LYS A 187 -2.05 -6.41 -5.82
N ILE A 188 -2.12 -7.42 -6.68
CA ILE A 188 -2.17 -8.82 -6.27
C ILE A 188 -0.89 -9.20 -5.51
N GLU A 189 0.29 -8.81 -6.02
CA GLU A 189 1.58 -9.03 -5.35
C GLU A 189 1.61 -8.40 -3.96
N ARG A 190 1.14 -7.15 -3.81
CA ARG A 190 1.11 -6.41 -2.54
C ARG A 190 0.27 -7.11 -1.47
N VAL A 191 -0.78 -7.82 -1.87
CA VAL A 191 -1.64 -8.58 -0.94
C VAL A 191 -1.04 -9.96 -0.63
N ILE A 192 -0.44 -10.63 -1.61
CA ILE A 192 0.07 -12.00 -1.45
C ILE A 192 1.41 -12.03 -0.72
N PHE A 193 2.33 -11.10 -0.99
CA PHE A 193 3.69 -11.15 -0.46
C PHE A 193 3.76 -11.16 1.09
N PRO A 194 3.00 -10.34 1.82
CA PRO A 194 2.93 -10.43 3.28
C PRO A 194 2.48 -11.80 3.80
N VAL A 195 1.53 -12.45 3.11
CA VAL A 195 1.04 -13.79 3.49
C VAL A 195 2.15 -14.83 3.36
N VAL A 196 2.98 -14.74 2.31
CA VAL A 196 4.16 -15.61 2.15
C VAL A 196 5.19 -15.36 3.26
N ILE A 197 5.42 -14.11 3.64
CA ILE A 197 6.31 -13.78 4.77
C ILE A 197 5.79 -14.40 6.06
N ASP A 198 4.49 -14.32 6.32
CA ASP A 198 3.89 -14.89 7.52
C ASP A 198 3.87 -16.43 7.49
N TYR A 199 3.74 -17.03 6.30
CA TYR A 199 3.96 -18.48 6.13
C TYR A 199 5.40 -18.88 6.50
N LEU A 200 6.40 -18.16 6.01
CA LEU A 200 7.81 -18.43 6.35
C LEU A 200 8.16 -18.19 7.83
N LYS A 201 7.34 -17.41 8.54
CA LYS A 201 7.43 -17.24 10.01
C LYS A 201 6.66 -18.32 10.78
N GLY A 202 5.90 -19.19 10.11
CA GLY A 202 5.03 -20.19 10.74
C GLY A 202 3.69 -19.64 11.26
N ALA A 203 3.33 -18.43 10.91
CA ALA A 203 2.05 -17.81 11.31
C ALA A 203 0.87 -18.21 10.39
N VAL A 204 1.16 -18.69 9.19
CA VAL A 204 0.18 -19.21 8.22
C VAL A 204 0.44 -20.70 8.01
N SER A 205 -0.61 -21.54 8.00
CA SER A 205 -0.46 -22.99 7.79
C SER A 205 -0.17 -23.31 6.32
N LYS A 206 0.36 -24.51 6.07
CA LYS A 206 0.61 -24.99 4.70
C LYS A 206 -0.70 -25.11 3.90
N GLU A 207 -1.76 -25.60 4.51
CA GLU A 207 -3.07 -25.75 3.87
C GLU A 207 -3.62 -24.39 3.42
N SER A 208 -3.47 -23.38 4.27
CA SER A 208 -3.86 -21.99 3.91
C SER A 208 -3.01 -21.44 2.78
N MET A 209 -1.68 -21.70 2.80
CA MET A 209 -0.80 -21.26 1.72
C MET A 209 -1.09 -21.99 0.40
N ASP A 210 -1.42 -23.26 0.43
CA ASP A 210 -1.83 -24.03 -0.75
C ASP A 210 -3.11 -23.48 -1.40
N GLN A 211 -4.06 -22.98 -0.58
CA GLN A 211 -5.26 -22.28 -1.10
C GLN A 211 -4.89 -20.94 -1.78
N VAL A 212 -3.94 -20.21 -1.19
CA VAL A 212 -3.42 -18.96 -1.79
C VAL A 212 -2.77 -19.27 -3.14
N TRP A 213 -1.95 -20.32 -3.25
CA TRP A 213 -1.34 -20.69 -4.53
C TRP A 213 -2.33 -21.16 -5.58
N LYS A 214 -3.42 -21.85 -5.19
CA LYS A 214 -4.51 -22.16 -6.13
C LYS A 214 -5.12 -20.90 -6.70
N LEU A 215 -5.38 -19.90 -5.85
CA LEU A 215 -5.90 -18.60 -6.29
C LEU A 215 -4.90 -17.87 -7.21
N VAL A 216 -3.62 -17.78 -6.85
CA VAL A 216 -2.59 -17.13 -7.66
C VAL A 216 -2.46 -17.78 -9.03
N ASN A 217 -2.49 -19.12 -9.08
CA ASN A 217 -2.40 -19.87 -10.34
C ASN A 217 -3.59 -19.63 -11.27
N SER A 218 -4.79 -19.32 -10.74
CA SER A 218 -5.95 -18.98 -11.57
C SER A 218 -5.76 -17.67 -12.36
N ALA A 219 -4.89 -16.77 -11.91
CA ALA A 219 -4.60 -15.51 -12.59
C ALA A 219 -3.75 -15.65 -13.86
N GLN A 220 -3.14 -16.81 -14.09
CA GLN A 220 -2.33 -17.12 -15.29
C GLN A 220 -1.23 -16.09 -15.55
N PHE A 221 -0.42 -15.78 -14.53
CA PHE A 221 0.74 -14.91 -14.68
C PHE A 221 1.79 -15.52 -15.64
N SER A 222 2.65 -14.66 -16.20
CA SER A 222 3.79 -15.12 -16.99
C SER A 222 4.77 -15.95 -16.15
N PRO A 223 5.55 -16.85 -16.78
CA PRO A 223 6.54 -17.67 -16.06
C PRO A 223 7.61 -16.86 -15.30
N GLU A 224 7.93 -15.65 -15.78
CA GLU A 224 8.95 -14.75 -15.22
C GLU A 224 8.38 -13.81 -14.14
N TYR A 225 7.07 -13.82 -13.95
CA TYR A 225 6.44 -12.92 -12.97
C TYR A 225 6.78 -13.33 -11.53
N SER A 226 6.94 -12.34 -10.65
CA SER A 226 7.40 -12.53 -9.27
C SER A 226 6.62 -13.58 -8.49
N LEU A 227 5.29 -13.62 -8.58
CA LEU A 227 4.46 -14.61 -7.87
C LEU A 227 4.62 -16.02 -8.43
N THR A 228 4.84 -16.17 -9.77
CA THR A 228 5.13 -17.48 -10.38
C THR A 228 6.48 -18.02 -9.91
N LEU A 229 7.51 -17.17 -9.89
CA LEU A 229 8.83 -17.52 -9.38
C LEU A 229 8.78 -17.83 -7.89
N LEU A 230 8.08 -16.99 -7.12
CA LEU A 230 7.90 -17.17 -5.67
C LEU A 230 7.23 -18.49 -5.33
N HIS A 231 6.16 -18.87 -6.06
CA HIS A 231 5.50 -20.17 -5.86
C HIS A 231 6.47 -21.35 -6.10
N LYS A 232 7.30 -21.28 -7.15
CA LYS A 232 8.34 -22.31 -7.39
C LYS A 232 9.35 -22.39 -6.25
N ILE A 233 9.81 -21.24 -5.76
CA ILE A 233 10.74 -21.15 -4.63
C ILE A 233 10.13 -21.78 -3.38
N ILE A 234 8.90 -21.40 -3.02
CA ILE A 234 8.20 -21.94 -1.83
C ILE A 234 7.95 -23.45 -1.98
N SER A 235 7.62 -23.93 -3.20
CA SER A 235 7.45 -25.37 -3.44
C SER A 235 8.75 -26.18 -3.21
N MET A 236 9.92 -25.63 -3.57
CA MET A 236 11.22 -26.25 -3.28
C MET A 236 11.57 -26.16 -1.79
N TYR A 237 11.27 -25.03 -1.15
CA TYR A 237 11.43 -24.84 0.29
C TYR A 237 10.62 -25.88 1.10
N ASP A 238 9.35 -26.07 0.77
CA ASP A 238 8.45 -27.03 1.44
C ASP A 238 8.96 -28.49 1.36
N LYS A 239 9.63 -28.82 0.24
CA LYS A 239 10.24 -30.13 0.00
C LYS A 239 11.66 -30.24 0.59
N LYS A 240 12.19 -29.17 1.20
CA LYS A 240 13.57 -29.08 1.70
C LYS A 240 14.63 -29.28 0.60
N GLU A 241 14.30 -28.96 -0.65
CA GLU A 241 15.18 -29.08 -1.82
C GLU A 241 16.09 -27.83 -1.93
N TYR A 242 16.88 -27.56 -0.88
CA TYR A 242 17.65 -26.31 -0.75
C TYR A 242 18.65 -26.10 -1.89
N ASP A 243 19.33 -27.13 -2.37
CA ASP A 243 20.31 -27.00 -3.45
C ASP A 243 19.62 -26.64 -4.77
N LYS A 244 18.50 -27.28 -5.10
CA LYS A 244 17.69 -26.91 -6.28
C LYS A 244 17.15 -25.50 -6.19
N MET A 245 16.76 -25.09 -4.97
CA MET A 245 16.28 -23.72 -4.74
C MET A 245 17.39 -22.71 -4.95
N LEU A 246 18.60 -22.94 -4.46
CA LEU A 246 19.76 -22.08 -4.66
C LEU A 246 20.19 -22.04 -6.14
N ASP A 247 20.20 -23.20 -6.82
CA ASP A 247 20.39 -23.26 -8.29
C ASP A 247 19.38 -22.39 -9.03
N PHE A 248 18.12 -22.42 -8.59
CA PHE A 248 17.07 -21.60 -9.20
C PHE A 248 17.32 -20.11 -8.98
N TYR A 249 17.77 -19.70 -7.80
CA TYR A 249 18.19 -18.31 -7.54
C TYR A 249 19.33 -17.90 -8.46
N GLU A 250 20.39 -18.66 -8.51
CA GLU A 250 21.59 -18.36 -9.29
C GLU A 250 21.35 -18.31 -10.79
N LYS A 251 20.46 -19.15 -11.32
CA LYS A 251 20.21 -19.26 -12.76
C LYS A 251 19.01 -18.43 -13.22
N THR A 252 17.89 -18.52 -12.51
CA THR A 252 16.61 -17.96 -12.95
C THR A 252 16.34 -16.59 -12.35
N VAL A 253 16.50 -16.43 -11.03
CA VAL A 253 16.24 -15.14 -10.38
C VAL A 253 17.26 -14.11 -10.83
N THR A 254 18.55 -14.45 -10.87
CA THR A 254 19.61 -13.55 -11.34
C THR A 254 19.39 -13.07 -12.77
N SER A 255 18.88 -13.92 -13.66
CA SER A 255 18.64 -13.59 -15.09
C SER A 255 17.36 -12.79 -15.33
N ASN A 256 16.49 -12.63 -14.33
CA ASN A 256 15.26 -11.86 -14.50
C ASN A 256 15.58 -10.40 -14.80
N GLN A 257 14.97 -9.84 -15.85
CA GLN A 257 15.24 -8.48 -16.33
C GLN A 257 14.71 -7.41 -15.38
N ASP A 258 13.67 -7.70 -14.57
CA ASP A 258 13.13 -6.77 -13.62
C ASP A 258 13.90 -6.82 -12.29
N ALA A 259 14.70 -5.77 -12.03
CA ALA A 259 15.48 -5.64 -10.82
C ALA A 259 14.63 -5.60 -9.53
N LYS A 260 13.38 -5.14 -9.63
CA LYS A 260 12.45 -5.11 -8.48
C LYS A 260 11.96 -6.52 -8.16
N VAL A 261 11.64 -7.32 -9.18
CA VAL A 261 11.30 -8.74 -9.01
C VAL A 261 12.46 -9.48 -8.34
N ARG A 262 13.69 -9.29 -8.84
CA ARG A 262 14.89 -9.90 -8.20
C ARG A 262 14.97 -9.53 -6.74
N LEU A 263 14.95 -8.24 -6.42
CA LEU A 263 15.07 -7.77 -5.03
C LEU A 263 13.97 -8.35 -4.12
N ASN A 264 12.72 -8.36 -4.58
CA ASN A 264 11.59 -8.90 -3.81
C ASN A 264 11.78 -10.39 -3.47
N LEU A 265 12.36 -11.17 -4.40
CA LEU A 265 12.67 -12.59 -4.16
C LEU A 265 13.91 -12.76 -3.28
N ASP A 266 14.93 -11.94 -3.47
CA ASP A 266 16.20 -12.05 -2.74
C ASP A 266 16.04 -11.73 -1.25
N VAL A 267 15.25 -10.72 -0.88
CA VAL A 267 15.09 -10.28 0.52
C VAL A 267 14.52 -11.34 1.45
N ILE A 268 13.85 -12.39 0.94
CA ILE A 268 13.33 -13.49 1.73
C ILE A 268 14.31 -14.66 1.89
N LEU A 269 15.44 -14.65 1.16
CA LEU A 269 16.36 -15.80 1.09
C LEU A 269 16.87 -16.23 2.46
N HIS A 270 17.14 -15.31 3.39
CA HIS A 270 17.57 -15.64 4.77
C HIS A 270 16.56 -16.52 5.50
N ARG A 271 15.25 -16.33 5.27
CA ARG A 271 14.20 -17.14 5.88
C ARG A 271 14.14 -18.53 5.26
N LEU A 272 14.34 -18.60 3.95
CA LEU A 272 14.29 -19.85 3.19
C LEU A 272 15.42 -20.80 3.56
N VAL A 273 16.62 -20.27 3.85
CA VAL A 273 17.79 -21.10 4.20
C VAL A 273 18.03 -21.21 5.70
N LYS A 274 17.14 -20.67 6.55
CA LYS A 274 17.31 -20.67 8.01
C LYS A 274 17.64 -22.06 8.59
N ASN A 275 16.96 -23.10 8.07
CA ASN A 275 17.08 -24.49 8.52
C ASN A 275 17.92 -25.35 7.58
N SER A 276 18.71 -24.77 6.69
CA SER A 276 19.58 -25.46 5.76
C SER A 276 20.98 -25.71 6.35
N SER A 277 21.84 -26.44 5.65
CA SER A 277 23.22 -26.68 6.07
C SER A 277 24.09 -25.42 6.05
N SER A 278 25.22 -25.46 6.80
CA SER A 278 26.20 -24.35 6.78
C SER A 278 26.76 -24.09 5.38
N GLU A 279 26.91 -25.12 4.56
CA GLU A 279 27.35 -24.99 3.16
C GLU A 279 26.32 -24.25 2.32
N GLN A 280 25.03 -24.61 2.46
CA GLN A 280 23.92 -23.94 1.76
C GLN A 280 23.75 -22.47 2.19
N LYS A 281 23.91 -22.18 3.48
CA LYS A 281 23.94 -20.79 3.99
C LYS A 281 25.11 -20.00 3.40
N ALA A 282 26.32 -20.58 3.37
CA ALA A 282 27.49 -19.94 2.77
C ALA A 282 27.27 -19.64 1.28
N ARG A 283 26.63 -20.57 0.56
CA ARG A 283 26.25 -20.38 -0.85
C ARG A 283 25.24 -19.23 -1.02
N ALA A 284 24.23 -19.15 -0.14
CA ALA A 284 23.26 -18.05 -0.14
C ALA A 284 23.91 -16.67 0.12
N ILE A 285 24.90 -16.63 1.04
CA ILE A 285 25.68 -15.40 1.30
C ILE A 285 26.49 -14.99 0.06
N ALA A 286 27.15 -15.94 -0.60
CA ALA A 286 27.92 -15.66 -1.83
C ALA A 286 27.01 -15.12 -2.93
N TYR A 287 25.82 -15.71 -3.12
CA TYR A 287 24.80 -15.22 -4.04
C TYR A 287 24.37 -13.78 -3.72
N ALA A 288 24.04 -13.51 -2.44
CA ALA A 288 23.58 -12.17 -2.02
C ALA A 288 24.67 -11.10 -2.22
N LYS A 289 25.94 -11.40 -1.95
CA LYS A 289 27.08 -10.51 -2.21
C LYS A 289 27.20 -10.18 -3.70
N LYS A 290 27.14 -11.16 -4.56
CA LYS A 290 27.17 -10.98 -6.02
C LYS A 290 25.98 -10.15 -6.52
N SER A 291 24.80 -10.38 -5.98
CA SER A 291 23.60 -9.61 -6.30
C SER A 291 23.74 -8.15 -5.87
N MET A 292 24.35 -7.90 -4.71
CA MET A 292 24.61 -6.55 -4.21
C MET A 292 25.56 -5.76 -5.12
N GLU A 293 26.64 -6.40 -5.62
CA GLU A 293 27.59 -5.75 -6.54
C GLU A 293 26.92 -5.26 -7.84
N ASN A 294 25.91 -5.99 -8.31
CA ASN A 294 25.17 -5.66 -9.52
C ASN A 294 23.91 -4.81 -9.25
N ALA A 295 23.65 -4.43 -7.99
CA ALA A 295 22.45 -3.71 -7.60
C ALA A 295 22.59 -2.20 -7.78
N LYS A 296 21.47 -1.52 -8.14
CA LYS A 296 21.44 -0.05 -8.15
C LYS A 296 21.67 0.49 -6.73
N PRO A 297 22.24 1.71 -6.59
CA PRO A 297 22.57 2.29 -5.27
C PRO A 297 21.42 2.23 -4.25
N GLY A 298 20.18 2.47 -4.68
CA GLY A 298 19.01 2.43 -3.81
C GLY A 298 18.63 1.04 -3.27
N ALA A 299 19.15 -0.06 -3.86
CA ALA A 299 18.88 -1.43 -3.42
C ALA A 299 20.03 -2.01 -2.56
N GLN A 300 21.20 -1.38 -2.54
CA GLN A 300 22.36 -1.92 -1.81
C GLN A 300 22.13 -2.06 -0.31
N GLY A 301 21.36 -1.14 0.30
CA GLY A 301 20.99 -1.22 1.72
C GLY A 301 20.19 -2.49 2.05
N SER A 302 19.28 -2.91 1.16
CA SER A 302 18.49 -4.14 1.33
C SER A 302 19.38 -5.39 1.24
N TYR A 303 20.36 -5.41 0.34
CA TYR A 303 21.31 -6.53 0.26
C TYR A 303 22.27 -6.60 1.45
N LYS A 304 22.71 -5.45 1.99
CA LYS A 304 23.49 -5.44 3.23
C LYS A 304 22.72 -6.08 4.39
N ALA A 305 21.47 -5.66 4.59
CA ALA A 305 20.61 -6.25 5.61
C ALA A 305 20.34 -7.76 5.37
N LEU A 306 20.21 -8.18 4.10
CA LEU A 306 20.09 -9.59 3.75
C LEU A 306 21.33 -10.39 4.13
N ILE A 307 22.54 -9.89 3.81
CA ILE A 307 23.81 -10.56 4.13
C ILE A 307 24.01 -10.65 5.64
N GLU A 308 23.69 -9.61 6.40
CA GLU A 308 23.70 -9.63 7.86
C GLU A 308 22.77 -10.73 8.40
N ALA A 309 21.51 -10.75 7.94
CA ALA A 309 20.53 -11.75 8.37
C ALA A 309 20.86 -13.20 7.95
N LEU A 310 21.66 -13.40 6.90
CA LEU A 310 22.17 -14.71 6.50
C LEU A 310 23.36 -15.16 7.35
N SER A 311 24.05 -14.23 7.99
CA SER A 311 25.27 -14.50 8.79
C SER A 311 24.95 -14.80 10.26
N GLU A 312 23.75 -14.52 10.69
CA GLU A 312 23.18 -14.91 12.00
C GLU A 312 22.69 -16.37 11.99
#